data_87b36621dd1877cf4b021d0d9a920db8
#
_entry.id   87b36621dd1877cf4b021d0d9a920db8
#
_cell.length_a   1.000
_cell.length_b   1.000
_cell.length_c   1.000
_cell.angle_alpha   90.00
_cell.angle_beta   90.00
_cell.angle_gamma   90.00
#
_symmetry.space_group_name_H-M   'P 1'
#
loop_
_entity.id
_entity.type
_entity.pdbx_description
1 polymer ?
#
loop_
_entity_poly.entity_id
_entity_poly.type
_entity_poly.pdbx_seq_one_letter_code
_entity_poly.pdbx_strand_id
1 'polypeptide(L)'
;SDDPIYAAAHLSGVHAIVDAGGAQAIAALAYGTQSLKRVDKIVGPGNLYVACAKRLVFGAVDIDGIAGPSEILVVADDEADPRVVAADLLSQAEHDEAAYPLLVCASDLMASAVGRELELQLATLPRAAIARPALENGAAIVCATRERMGAVADRIAAEHLALHVVDPHAMLALVRRAGAAFIGRSTPEAMGDYLAGPSHVLPTGGAVRFGSPLGVYDFVTRTSLIEYSPAALERQASAVCTFARLEGLEAHARAVEARLPRGS
;
A
#
# COMPACT_ATOMS: atom_id res chain seq x y z
N SER A 1 7.14 10.66 -30.94
CA SER A 1 6.46 11.33 -29.82
C SER A 1 7.51 11.69 -28.78
N ASP A 2 7.61 12.94 -28.39
CA ASP A 2 8.55 13.44 -27.38
C ASP A 2 7.99 13.25 -25.95
N ASP A 3 6.97 12.41 -25.81
CA ASP A 3 6.32 12.13 -24.53
C ASP A 3 7.20 11.19 -23.68
N PRO A 4 7.61 11.59 -22.49
CA PRO A 4 8.46 10.80 -21.61
C PRO A 4 7.82 9.47 -21.17
N ILE A 5 6.49 9.36 -21.17
CA ILE A 5 5.77 8.12 -20.83
C ILE A 5 6.07 7.03 -21.86
N TYR A 6 6.03 7.37 -23.16
CA TYR A 6 6.37 6.41 -24.23
C TYR A 6 7.85 6.00 -24.17
N ALA A 7 8.74 6.95 -23.87
CA ALA A 7 10.16 6.66 -23.71
C ALA A 7 10.40 5.70 -22.52
N ALA A 8 9.78 5.95 -21.37
CA ALA A 8 9.88 5.10 -20.19
C ALA A 8 9.31 3.71 -20.45
N ALA A 9 8.15 3.61 -21.10
CA ALA A 9 7.53 2.34 -21.46
C ALA A 9 8.44 1.51 -22.39
N HIS A 10 9.05 2.15 -23.40
CA HIS A 10 10.00 1.49 -24.30
C HIS A 10 11.24 0.97 -23.55
N LEU A 11 11.86 1.80 -22.71
CA LEU A 11 13.03 1.43 -21.93
C LEU A 11 12.73 0.30 -20.92
N SER A 12 11.50 0.27 -20.38
CA SER A 12 11.05 -0.76 -19.43
C SER A 12 10.58 -2.05 -20.11
N GLY A 13 10.60 -2.14 -21.43
CA GLY A 13 10.19 -3.34 -22.17
C GLY A 13 8.69 -3.60 -22.16
N VAL A 14 7.86 -2.54 -22.04
CA VAL A 14 6.40 -2.67 -22.12
C VAL A 14 6.00 -3.14 -23.51
N HIS A 15 5.16 -4.19 -23.58
CA HIS A 15 4.79 -4.83 -24.85
C HIS A 15 3.72 -4.09 -25.62
N ALA A 16 2.83 -3.37 -24.94
CA ALA A 16 1.73 -2.64 -25.56
C ALA A 16 1.34 -1.42 -24.72
N ILE A 17 1.01 -0.34 -25.38
CA ILE A 17 0.44 0.87 -24.76
C ILE A 17 -0.96 1.06 -25.34
N VAL A 18 -1.94 1.27 -24.49
CA VAL A 18 -3.33 1.54 -24.85
C VAL A 18 -3.65 2.95 -24.41
N ASP A 19 -3.99 3.80 -25.37
CA ASP A 19 -4.40 5.19 -25.09
C ASP A 19 -5.85 5.23 -24.58
N ALA A 20 -6.03 4.75 -23.36
CA ALA A 20 -7.31 4.74 -22.66
C ALA A 20 -7.07 4.84 -21.14
N GLY A 21 -7.96 5.54 -20.44
CA GLY A 21 -7.92 5.71 -18.99
C GLY A 21 -9.31 5.56 -18.38
N GLY A 22 -9.39 5.76 -17.05
CA GLY A 22 -10.65 5.73 -16.32
C GLY A 22 -11.26 4.34 -16.14
N ALA A 23 -12.52 4.31 -15.72
CA ALA A 23 -13.25 3.06 -15.44
C ALA A 23 -13.40 2.14 -16.66
N GLN A 24 -13.53 2.72 -17.86
CA GLN A 24 -13.64 1.98 -19.12
C GLN A 24 -12.36 1.20 -19.44
N ALA A 25 -11.18 1.75 -19.16
CA ALA A 25 -9.92 1.05 -19.34
C ALA A 25 -9.81 -0.14 -18.37
N ILE A 26 -10.20 0.04 -17.11
CA ILE A 26 -10.25 -1.03 -16.10
C ILE A 26 -11.18 -2.16 -16.56
N ALA A 27 -12.38 -1.82 -17.04
CA ALA A 27 -13.34 -2.82 -17.53
C ALA A 27 -12.81 -3.54 -18.79
N ALA A 28 -12.20 -2.82 -19.72
CA ALA A 28 -11.63 -3.40 -20.94
C ALA A 28 -10.48 -4.37 -20.61
N LEU A 29 -9.62 -4.04 -19.66
CA LEU A 29 -8.55 -4.92 -19.20
C LEU A 29 -9.08 -6.14 -18.45
N ALA A 30 -10.11 -5.97 -17.61
CA ALA A 30 -10.67 -7.05 -16.80
C ALA A 30 -11.43 -8.09 -17.60
N TYR A 31 -12.21 -7.65 -18.60
CA TYR A 31 -13.10 -8.52 -19.37
C TYR A 31 -12.64 -8.81 -20.79
N GLY A 32 -11.73 -8.00 -21.30
CA GLY A 32 -11.31 -8.03 -22.70
C GLY A 32 -12.30 -7.32 -23.63
N THR A 33 -11.85 -7.06 -24.84
CA THR A 33 -12.65 -6.51 -25.96
C THR A 33 -12.23 -7.22 -27.25
N GLN A 34 -12.79 -6.80 -28.40
CA GLN A 34 -12.35 -7.33 -29.69
C GLN A 34 -10.87 -7.02 -29.99
N SER A 35 -10.34 -5.91 -29.48
CA SER A 35 -8.97 -5.43 -29.73
C SER A 35 -8.01 -5.57 -28.55
N LEU A 36 -8.53 -5.77 -27.34
CA LEU A 36 -7.73 -5.86 -26.11
C LEU A 36 -7.98 -7.20 -25.41
N LYS A 37 -6.90 -7.97 -25.21
CA LYS A 37 -7.00 -9.21 -24.46
C LYS A 37 -7.20 -8.92 -22.97
N ARG A 38 -8.02 -9.74 -22.32
CA ARG A 38 -8.15 -9.76 -20.86
C ARG A 38 -6.78 -10.00 -20.21
N VAL A 39 -6.56 -9.34 -19.06
CA VAL A 39 -5.37 -9.53 -18.22
C VAL A 39 -5.72 -10.29 -16.94
N ASP A 40 -4.70 -10.83 -16.28
CA ASP A 40 -4.85 -11.55 -15.01
C ASP A 40 -4.74 -10.61 -13.80
N LYS A 41 -4.03 -9.46 -13.95
CA LYS A 41 -3.84 -8.49 -12.88
C LYS A 41 -3.81 -7.05 -13.41
N ILE A 42 -4.45 -6.13 -12.68
CA ILE A 42 -4.43 -4.69 -12.93
C ILE A 42 -3.76 -4.00 -11.76
N VAL A 43 -2.68 -3.25 -12.02
CA VAL A 43 -1.92 -2.52 -11.01
C VAL A 43 -1.81 -1.05 -11.36
N GLY A 44 -1.51 -0.22 -10.38
CA GLY A 44 -1.29 1.21 -10.52
C GLY A 44 -2.36 2.06 -9.84
N PRO A 45 -2.00 3.30 -9.51
CA PRO A 45 -2.92 4.26 -8.90
C PRO A 45 -3.92 4.80 -9.92
N GLY A 46 -4.91 5.52 -9.44
CA GLY A 46 -5.90 6.19 -10.27
C GLY A 46 -6.85 7.04 -9.42
N ASN A 47 -7.68 7.81 -10.10
CA ASN A 47 -8.70 8.61 -9.44
C ASN A 47 -9.82 7.74 -8.81
N LEU A 48 -10.76 8.37 -8.13
CA LEU A 48 -11.88 7.71 -7.46
C LEU A 48 -12.68 6.77 -8.40
N TYR A 49 -12.85 7.12 -9.67
CA TYR A 49 -13.56 6.27 -10.65
C TYR A 49 -12.76 5.00 -10.98
N VAL A 50 -11.43 5.12 -11.09
CA VAL A 50 -10.54 3.97 -11.28
C VAL A 50 -10.54 3.07 -10.05
N ALA A 51 -10.45 3.64 -8.86
CA ALA A 51 -10.52 2.89 -7.60
C ALA A 51 -11.85 2.12 -7.45
N CYS A 52 -12.96 2.78 -7.78
CA CYS A 52 -14.28 2.15 -7.78
C CYS A 52 -14.37 1.03 -8.83
N ALA A 53 -13.87 1.26 -10.03
CA ALA A 53 -13.86 0.26 -11.09
C ALA A 53 -13.00 -0.96 -10.72
N LYS A 54 -11.80 -0.77 -10.17
CA LYS A 54 -10.95 -1.84 -9.66
C LYS A 54 -11.67 -2.69 -8.62
N ARG A 55 -12.38 -2.05 -7.69
CA ARG A 55 -13.19 -2.75 -6.68
C ARG A 55 -14.29 -3.62 -7.30
N LEU A 56 -14.95 -3.15 -8.37
CA LEU A 56 -16.03 -3.86 -9.04
C LEU A 56 -15.55 -5.06 -9.86
N VAL A 57 -14.33 -5.01 -10.42
CA VAL A 57 -13.78 -6.11 -11.23
C VAL A 57 -12.97 -7.11 -10.42
N PHE A 58 -12.68 -6.82 -9.14
CA PHE A 58 -11.94 -7.74 -8.28
C PHE A 58 -12.68 -9.09 -8.19
N GLY A 59 -11.96 -10.18 -8.42
CA GLY A 59 -12.52 -11.53 -8.54
C GLY A 59 -12.71 -11.99 -9.99
N ALA A 60 -12.97 -11.06 -10.94
CA ALA A 60 -12.82 -11.35 -12.37
C ALA A 60 -11.36 -11.17 -12.82
N VAL A 61 -10.65 -10.24 -12.23
CA VAL A 61 -9.22 -9.96 -12.39
C VAL A 61 -8.65 -9.66 -11.02
N ASP A 62 -7.36 -9.92 -10.81
CA ASP A 62 -6.69 -9.49 -9.57
C ASP A 62 -6.27 -8.02 -9.65
N ILE A 63 -6.14 -7.36 -8.50
CA ILE A 63 -5.72 -5.96 -8.37
C ILE A 63 -4.63 -5.82 -7.30
N ASP A 64 -3.83 -4.77 -7.38
CA ASP A 64 -2.84 -4.41 -6.35
C ASP A 64 -3.50 -3.90 -5.06
N GLY A 65 -4.60 -3.15 -5.19
CA GLY A 65 -5.33 -2.58 -4.07
C GLY A 65 -6.33 -1.52 -4.53
N ILE A 66 -7.04 -0.98 -3.56
CA ILE A 66 -7.97 0.15 -3.78
C ILE A 66 -7.31 1.38 -3.19
N ALA A 67 -6.81 2.26 -4.06
CA ALA A 67 -6.18 3.49 -3.64
C ALA A 67 -7.23 4.49 -3.13
N GLY A 68 -6.99 5.04 -1.95
CA GLY A 68 -7.64 6.24 -1.43
C GLY A 68 -6.83 7.50 -1.76
N PRO A 69 -7.19 8.65 -1.20
CA PRO A 69 -6.36 9.85 -1.23
C PRO A 69 -4.99 9.59 -0.60
N SER A 70 -3.96 10.24 -1.12
CA SER A 70 -2.59 10.08 -0.62
C SER A 70 -2.44 10.65 0.80
N GLU A 71 -1.63 9.99 1.61
CA GLU A 71 -1.45 10.29 3.03
C GLU A 71 0.03 10.40 3.38
N ILE A 72 0.41 11.44 4.09
CA ILE A 72 1.69 11.49 4.78
C ILE A 72 1.50 11.72 6.27
N LEU A 73 2.23 10.98 7.09
CA LEU A 73 2.38 11.22 8.52
C LEU A 73 3.83 11.56 8.81
N VAL A 74 4.06 12.79 9.21
CA VAL A 74 5.36 13.22 9.71
C VAL A 74 5.38 13.11 11.23
N VAL A 75 6.37 12.41 11.78
CA VAL A 75 6.62 12.34 13.23
C VAL A 75 7.86 13.17 13.53
N ALA A 76 7.71 14.24 14.33
CA ALA A 76 8.75 15.21 14.60
C ALA A 76 8.93 15.44 16.11
N ASP A 77 10.16 15.31 16.63
CA ASP A 77 10.52 15.78 17.96
C ASP A 77 10.94 17.26 17.94
N ASP A 78 11.30 17.81 19.11
CA ASP A 78 11.69 19.23 19.22
C ASP A 78 13.04 19.58 18.57
N GLU A 79 13.83 18.58 18.16
CA GLU A 79 15.10 18.75 17.43
C GLU A 79 14.91 18.73 15.90
N ALA A 80 13.68 18.49 15.43
CA ALA A 80 13.36 18.54 14.01
C ALA A 80 13.43 19.98 13.47
N ASP A 81 13.79 20.13 12.21
CA ASP A 81 13.72 21.40 11.50
C ASP A 81 12.28 21.64 11.00
N PRO A 82 11.52 22.62 11.54
CA PRO A 82 10.14 22.87 11.14
C PRO A 82 10.01 23.17 9.64
N ARG A 83 11.02 23.74 9.02
CA ARG A 83 11.07 24.06 7.59
C ARG A 83 11.05 22.78 6.75
N VAL A 84 11.81 21.75 7.17
CA VAL A 84 11.88 20.45 6.48
C VAL A 84 10.58 19.69 6.68
N VAL A 85 10.05 19.67 7.91
CA VAL A 85 8.75 19.04 8.22
C VAL A 85 7.62 19.66 7.37
N ALA A 86 7.59 20.99 7.25
CA ALA A 86 6.61 21.68 6.42
C ALA A 86 6.74 21.34 4.93
N ALA A 87 7.98 21.21 4.44
CA ALA A 87 8.23 20.82 3.04
C ALA A 87 7.69 19.41 2.73
N ASP A 88 7.90 18.44 3.64
CA ASP A 88 7.36 17.07 3.46
C ASP A 88 5.82 17.04 3.54
N LEU A 89 5.21 17.83 4.40
CA LEU A 89 3.74 17.95 4.43
C LEU A 89 3.19 18.57 3.15
N LEU A 90 3.88 19.56 2.59
CA LEU A 90 3.48 20.22 1.35
C LEU A 90 3.71 19.36 0.12
N SER A 91 4.76 18.52 0.09
CA SER A 91 4.99 17.60 -1.02
C SER A 91 3.79 16.67 -1.22
N GLN A 92 3.17 16.21 -0.13
CA GLN A 92 1.95 15.41 -0.22
C GLN A 92 0.71 16.25 -0.52
N ALA A 93 0.59 17.42 0.12
CA ALA A 93 -0.59 18.28 -0.04
C ALA A 93 -0.77 18.79 -1.48
N GLU A 94 0.32 18.96 -2.25
CA GLU A 94 0.24 19.42 -3.63
C GLU A 94 -0.25 18.36 -4.64
N HIS A 95 -0.35 17.07 -4.25
CA HIS A 95 -0.79 16.01 -5.14
C HIS A 95 -2.28 16.12 -5.47
N ASP A 96 -3.14 16.29 -4.45
CA ASP A 96 -4.60 16.31 -4.60
C ASP A 96 -5.25 17.08 -3.44
N GLU A 97 -6.37 17.76 -3.69
CA GLU A 97 -7.15 18.48 -2.67
C GLU A 97 -7.65 17.55 -1.55
N ALA A 98 -7.81 16.26 -1.84
CA ALA A 98 -8.24 15.26 -0.87
C ALA A 98 -7.07 14.60 -0.09
N ALA A 99 -5.82 15.02 -0.29
CA ALA A 99 -4.69 14.47 0.44
C ALA A 99 -4.76 14.76 1.95
N TYR A 100 -4.12 13.89 2.74
CA TYR A 100 -4.09 13.96 4.21
C TYR A 100 -2.65 14.17 4.74
N PRO A 101 -2.16 15.40 4.84
CA PRO A 101 -0.90 15.72 5.49
C PRO A 101 -1.08 15.77 7.01
N LEU A 102 -0.49 14.82 7.74
CA LEU A 102 -0.63 14.69 9.19
C LEU A 102 0.72 14.90 9.88
N LEU A 103 0.69 15.60 11.02
CA LEU A 103 1.85 15.82 11.89
C LEU A 103 1.59 15.20 13.27
N VAL A 104 2.51 14.37 13.74
CA VAL A 104 2.62 14.00 15.15
C VAL A 104 3.88 14.63 15.72
N CYS A 105 3.78 15.51 16.71
CA CYS A 105 4.95 16.22 17.22
C CYS A 105 5.01 16.23 18.76
N ALA A 106 6.19 16.56 19.29
CA ALA A 106 6.47 16.50 20.73
C ALA A 106 5.88 17.68 21.51
N SER A 107 5.65 18.84 20.88
CA SER A 107 5.21 20.05 21.57
C SER A 107 4.32 20.96 20.71
N ASP A 108 3.54 21.82 21.37
CA ASP A 108 2.79 22.92 20.75
C ASP A 108 3.73 23.94 20.07
N LEU A 109 4.95 24.07 20.57
CA LEU A 109 5.97 24.93 19.97
C LEU A 109 6.36 24.43 18.58
N MET A 110 6.61 23.13 18.45
CA MET A 110 6.91 22.46 17.16
C MET A 110 5.71 22.59 16.23
N ALA A 111 4.50 22.26 16.67
CA ALA A 111 3.29 22.40 15.86
C ALA A 111 3.11 23.82 15.33
N SER A 112 3.30 24.84 16.19
CA SER A 112 3.19 26.24 15.81
C SER A 112 4.30 26.68 14.84
N ALA A 113 5.52 26.16 15.02
CA ALA A 113 6.65 26.45 14.13
C ALA A 113 6.42 25.88 12.74
N VAL A 114 5.98 24.63 12.65
CA VAL A 114 5.62 23.99 11.38
C VAL A 114 4.45 24.71 10.70
N GLY A 115 3.43 25.13 11.46
CA GLY A 115 2.32 25.90 10.89
C GLY A 115 2.76 27.24 10.26
N ARG A 116 3.72 27.95 10.86
CA ARG A 116 4.29 29.16 10.25
C ARG A 116 5.07 28.87 8.97
N GLU A 117 5.85 27.80 8.98
CA GLU A 117 6.63 27.40 7.80
C GLU A 117 5.71 26.93 6.66
N LEU A 118 4.62 26.24 6.94
CA LEU A 118 3.61 25.88 5.95
C LEU A 118 3.05 27.12 5.24
N GLU A 119 2.66 28.17 5.97
CA GLU A 119 2.14 29.40 5.36
C GLU A 119 3.22 30.14 4.54
N LEU A 120 4.47 30.17 5.02
CA LEU A 120 5.58 30.80 4.29
C LEU A 120 5.88 30.09 2.97
N GLN A 121 5.95 28.76 2.97
CA GLN A 121 6.26 27.97 1.79
C GLN A 121 5.08 27.92 0.82
N LEU A 122 3.85 27.80 1.33
CA LEU A 122 2.63 27.79 0.53
C LEU A 122 2.45 29.08 -0.27
N ALA A 123 2.88 30.24 0.26
CA ALA A 123 2.80 31.53 -0.43
C ALA A 123 3.56 31.58 -1.78
N THR A 124 4.54 30.71 -1.96
CA THR A 124 5.37 30.64 -3.17
C THR A 124 5.19 29.36 -3.96
N LEU A 125 4.33 28.44 -3.47
CA LEU A 125 4.13 27.15 -4.11
C LEU A 125 3.24 27.30 -5.37
N PRO A 126 3.69 26.85 -6.55
CA PRO A 126 2.89 26.96 -7.79
C PRO A 126 1.52 26.28 -7.68
N ARG A 127 1.41 25.17 -6.91
CA ARG A 127 0.20 24.41 -6.70
C ARG A 127 -0.52 24.75 -5.37
N ALA A 128 -0.34 25.94 -4.84
CA ALA A 128 -0.97 26.40 -3.59
C ALA A 128 -2.49 26.25 -3.59
N ALA A 129 -3.15 26.41 -4.75
CA ALA A 129 -4.60 26.25 -4.87
C ALA A 129 -5.07 24.81 -4.59
N ILE A 130 -4.22 23.80 -4.81
CA ILE A 130 -4.48 22.39 -4.50
C ILE A 130 -4.04 22.07 -3.08
N ALA A 131 -2.84 22.52 -2.69
CA ALA A 131 -2.27 22.20 -1.40
C ALA A 131 -3.05 22.82 -0.22
N ARG A 132 -3.65 24.01 -0.36
CA ARG A 132 -4.39 24.66 0.72
C ARG A 132 -5.61 23.86 1.18
N PRO A 133 -6.53 23.40 0.31
CA PRO A 133 -7.62 22.50 0.72
C PRO A 133 -7.11 21.19 1.35
N ALA A 134 -6.03 20.62 0.82
CA ALA A 134 -5.43 19.42 1.40
C ALA A 134 -4.94 19.63 2.83
N LEU A 135 -4.32 20.79 3.13
CA LEU A 135 -3.90 21.14 4.49
C LEU A 135 -5.08 21.27 5.46
N GLU A 136 -6.28 21.65 4.99
CA GLU A 136 -7.50 21.69 5.79
C GLU A 136 -7.98 20.30 6.22
N ASN A 137 -7.64 19.25 5.46
CA ASN A 137 -7.86 17.86 5.86
C ASN A 137 -6.81 17.36 6.85
N GLY A 138 -5.71 18.08 6.99
CA GLY A 138 -4.58 17.74 7.85
C GLY A 138 -4.87 18.00 9.34
N ALA A 139 -3.98 17.49 10.18
CA ALA A 139 -4.00 17.74 11.62
C ALA A 139 -2.60 17.68 12.21
N ALA A 140 -2.39 18.50 13.27
CA ALA A 140 -1.22 18.38 14.15
C ALA A 140 -1.66 17.76 15.48
N ILE A 141 -1.01 16.67 15.87
CA ILE A 141 -1.30 15.92 17.10
C ILE A 141 -0.09 16.02 18.02
N VAL A 142 -0.23 16.71 19.12
CA VAL A 142 0.84 16.88 20.12
C VAL A 142 0.85 15.72 21.09
N CYS A 143 2.01 15.08 21.25
CA CYS A 143 2.22 13.94 22.12
C CYS A 143 3.46 14.15 23.01
N ALA A 144 3.26 14.17 24.31
CA ALA A 144 4.31 14.49 25.28
C ALA A 144 5.45 13.45 25.40
N THR A 145 5.28 12.23 24.87
CA THR A 145 6.31 11.17 24.95
C THR A 145 6.48 10.47 23.61
N ARG A 146 7.69 9.95 23.39
CA ARG A 146 8.02 9.14 22.20
C ARG A 146 7.09 7.94 22.03
N GLU A 147 6.77 7.24 23.12
CA GLU A 147 5.89 6.09 23.11
C GLU A 147 4.48 6.46 22.66
N ARG A 148 4.00 7.64 23.08
CA ARG A 148 2.70 8.14 22.66
C ARG A 148 2.70 8.55 21.20
N MET A 149 3.77 9.20 20.73
CA MET A 149 3.95 9.53 19.32
C MET A 149 3.92 8.27 18.46
N GLY A 150 4.70 7.25 18.83
CA GLY A 150 4.75 5.96 18.12
C GLY A 150 3.39 5.24 18.13
N ALA A 151 2.69 5.24 19.26
CA ALA A 151 1.37 4.60 19.37
C ALA A 151 0.31 5.31 18.50
N VAL A 152 0.36 6.64 18.40
CA VAL A 152 -0.53 7.42 17.53
C VAL A 152 -0.18 7.15 16.07
N ALA A 153 1.11 7.16 15.71
CA ALA A 153 1.56 6.85 14.36
C ALA A 153 1.15 5.43 13.93
N ASP A 154 1.36 4.42 14.78
CA ASP A 154 0.92 3.04 14.51
C ASP A 154 -0.61 2.92 14.35
N ARG A 155 -1.37 3.73 15.09
CA ARG A 155 -2.83 3.76 15.00
C ARG A 155 -3.32 4.40 13.70
N ILE A 156 -2.68 5.49 13.25
CA ILE A 156 -2.99 6.15 11.98
C ILE A 156 -2.73 5.17 10.84
N ALA A 157 -1.58 4.49 10.86
CA ALA A 157 -1.20 3.51 9.84
C ALA A 157 -1.20 4.15 8.43
N ALA A 158 -0.44 5.25 8.28
CA ALA A 158 -0.40 6.05 7.07
C ALA A 158 0.32 5.36 5.91
N GLU A 159 0.01 5.79 4.71
CA GLU A 159 0.70 5.41 3.48
C GLU A 159 2.20 5.74 3.55
N HIS A 160 2.53 7.01 3.83
CA HIS A 160 3.89 7.49 4.00
C HIS A 160 4.13 7.87 5.46
N LEU A 161 5.22 7.37 6.04
CA LEU A 161 5.66 7.70 7.40
C LEU A 161 7.04 8.36 7.32
N ALA A 162 7.14 9.64 7.60
CA ALA A 162 8.41 10.36 7.69
C ALA A 162 8.83 10.56 9.16
N LEU A 163 10.08 10.21 9.50
CA LEU A 163 10.58 10.24 10.87
C LEU A 163 11.67 11.32 11.02
N HIS A 164 11.28 12.49 11.51
CA HIS A 164 12.14 13.63 11.85
C HIS A 164 12.39 13.70 13.35
N VAL A 165 13.06 12.69 13.88
CA VAL A 165 13.36 12.55 15.33
C VAL A 165 14.85 12.23 15.52
N VAL A 166 15.37 12.46 16.71
CA VAL A 166 16.79 12.19 17.06
C VAL A 166 17.17 10.73 16.83
N ASP A 167 16.31 9.79 17.24
CA ASP A 167 16.52 8.37 17.00
C ASP A 167 15.35 7.77 16.19
N PRO A 168 15.42 7.85 14.85
CA PRO A 168 14.35 7.40 14.00
C PRO A 168 14.18 5.87 13.98
N HIS A 169 15.24 5.10 14.22
CA HIS A 169 15.14 3.65 14.31
C HIS A 169 14.43 3.20 15.59
N ALA A 170 14.68 3.85 16.72
CA ALA A 170 13.94 3.58 17.93
C ALA A 170 12.47 4.04 17.84
N MET A 171 12.16 5.09 17.09
CA MET A 171 10.79 5.48 16.79
C MET A 171 10.12 4.45 15.88
N LEU A 172 10.79 4.00 14.83
CA LEU A 172 10.28 2.98 13.91
C LEU A 172 9.91 1.67 14.63
N ALA A 173 10.67 1.30 15.68
CA ALA A 173 10.37 0.11 16.47
C ALA A 173 9.01 0.19 17.21
N LEU A 174 8.46 1.39 17.39
CA LEU A 174 7.13 1.63 17.98
C LEU A 174 6.00 1.64 16.95
N VAL A 175 6.34 1.72 15.65
CA VAL A 175 5.37 1.81 14.56
C VAL A 175 5.49 0.57 13.67
N ARG A 176 4.48 -0.27 13.70
CA ARG A 176 4.44 -1.53 12.92
C ARG A 176 3.72 -1.42 11.58
N ARG A 177 3.05 -0.29 11.36
CA ARG A 177 2.14 -0.11 10.22
C ARG A 177 2.45 1.20 9.51
N ALA A 178 3.07 1.07 8.35
CA ALA A 178 3.26 2.14 7.37
C ALA A 178 3.39 1.51 5.98
N GLY A 179 2.92 2.18 4.95
CA GLY A 179 3.14 1.74 3.57
C GLY A 179 4.61 1.86 3.19
N ALA A 180 5.20 3.03 3.41
CA ALA A 180 6.64 3.27 3.33
C ALA A 180 7.10 4.09 4.54
N ALA A 181 8.34 3.86 5.01
CA ALA A 181 8.94 4.61 6.10
C ALA A 181 10.21 5.33 5.62
N PHE A 182 10.24 6.64 5.77
CA PHE A 182 11.33 7.54 5.40
C PHE A 182 12.10 7.90 6.67
N ILE A 183 13.37 7.45 6.76
CA ILE A 183 14.11 7.39 7.99
C ILE A 183 15.08 8.55 8.08
N GLY A 184 14.77 9.51 8.96
CA GLY A 184 15.62 10.65 9.27
C GLY A 184 15.55 11.79 8.24
N ARG A 185 16.12 12.93 8.63
CA ARG A 185 15.98 14.22 7.93
C ARG A 185 16.57 14.31 6.52
N SER A 186 17.34 13.32 6.11
CA SER A 186 17.94 13.28 4.75
C SER A 186 17.17 12.40 3.77
N THR A 187 15.99 11.90 4.18
CA THR A 187 15.20 10.96 3.39
C THR A 187 13.79 11.54 3.15
N PRO A 188 13.65 12.51 2.24
CA PRO A 188 12.35 13.05 1.88
C PRO A 188 11.49 12.00 1.16
N GLU A 189 10.18 12.09 1.31
CA GLU A 189 9.19 11.22 0.69
C GLU A 189 9.35 11.16 -0.84
N ALA A 190 9.62 12.28 -1.48
CA ALA A 190 9.85 12.37 -2.93
C ALA A 190 10.97 11.44 -3.46
N MET A 191 11.92 11.03 -2.62
CA MET A 191 12.91 10.02 -3.04
C MET A 191 12.26 8.67 -3.31
N GLY A 192 11.21 8.32 -2.56
CA GLY A 192 10.41 7.10 -2.76
C GLY A 192 9.72 7.10 -4.11
N ASP A 193 9.17 8.24 -4.51
CA ASP A 193 8.45 8.38 -5.77
C ASP A 193 9.34 8.28 -7.01
N TYR A 194 10.61 8.69 -6.90
CA TYR A 194 11.45 8.83 -8.08
C TYR A 194 12.62 7.84 -8.16
N LEU A 195 13.48 7.75 -7.15
CA LEU A 195 14.79 7.09 -7.30
C LEU A 195 15.16 6.08 -6.22
N ALA A 196 14.40 5.93 -5.14
CA ALA A 196 14.77 5.03 -4.04
C ALA A 196 14.69 3.54 -4.44
N GLY A 197 13.97 3.19 -5.49
CA GLY A 197 13.89 1.85 -6.06
C GLY A 197 12.66 1.04 -5.67
N PRO A 198 12.16 1.03 -4.43
CA PRO A 198 10.87 0.38 -4.11
C PRO A 198 9.72 0.99 -4.91
N SER A 199 8.66 0.21 -5.12
CA SER A 199 7.44 0.74 -5.74
C SER A 199 6.81 1.81 -4.85
N HIS A 200 6.36 2.91 -5.49
CA HIS A 200 5.56 3.95 -4.82
C HIS A 200 4.05 3.66 -4.84
N VAL A 201 3.62 2.51 -5.37
CA VAL A 201 2.23 2.06 -5.25
C VAL A 201 2.06 1.44 -3.88
N LEU A 202 1.50 2.23 -2.97
CA LEU A 202 1.40 1.94 -1.55
C LEU A 202 -0.06 1.74 -1.12
N PRO A 203 -0.32 0.97 -0.07
CA PRO A 203 -1.66 0.86 0.49
C PRO A 203 -2.04 2.16 1.22
N THR A 204 -3.21 2.71 0.91
CA THR A 204 -3.79 3.95 1.47
C THR A 204 -5.04 3.66 2.30
N GLY A 205 -5.58 4.66 3.00
CA GLY A 205 -6.85 4.54 3.73
C GLY A 205 -6.82 3.49 4.83
N GLY A 206 -5.68 3.32 5.49
CA GLY A 206 -5.47 2.31 6.52
C GLY A 206 -5.31 0.88 5.99
N ALA A 207 -5.22 0.68 4.67
CA ALA A 207 -5.01 -0.63 4.04
C ALA A 207 -3.64 -1.24 4.40
N VAL A 208 -2.68 -0.45 4.89
CA VAL A 208 -1.41 -0.94 5.44
C VAL A 208 -1.58 -1.96 6.57
N ARG A 209 -2.77 -2.09 7.15
CA ARG A 209 -3.09 -3.08 8.18
C ARG A 209 -3.15 -4.50 7.65
N PHE A 210 -3.35 -4.68 6.35
CA PHE A 210 -3.49 -5.97 5.66
C PHE A 210 -2.88 -6.00 4.26
N GLY A 211 -2.53 -4.84 3.69
CA GLY A 211 -1.87 -4.70 2.40
C GLY A 211 -0.39 -4.38 2.55
N SER A 212 0.34 -4.56 1.48
CA SER A 212 1.77 -4.23 1.36
C SER A 212 2.01 -3.35 0.14
N PRO A 213 3.14 -2.66 0.04
CA PRO A 213 3.58 -2.04 -1.21
C PRO A 213 3.59 -3.04 -2.36
N LEU A 214 3.27 -2.57 -3.56
CA LEU A 214 3.35 -3.41 -4.76
C LEU A 214 4.77 -3.95 -4.93
N GLY A 215 4.89 -5.26 -5.09
CA GLY A 215 6.17 -5.95 -5.20
C GLY A 215 6.13 -7.14 -6.15
N VAL A 216 7.26 -7.81 -6.28
CA VAL A 216 7.39 -9.01 -7.14
C VAL A 216 6.39 -10.09 -6.73
N TYR A 217 6.07 -10.19 -5.45
CA TYR A 217 5.14 -11.21 -4.93
C TYR A 217 3.70 -11.06 -5.44
N ASP A 218 3.33 -9.86 -5.90
CA ASP A 218 2.02 -9.58 -6.48
C ASP A 218 1.83 -10.19 -7.88
N PHE A 219 2.93 -10.59 -8.52
CA PHE A 219 2.95 -11.14 -9.88
C PHE A 219 3.26 -12.64 -9.91
N VAL A 220 3.30 -13.31 -8.76
CA VAL A 220 3.54 -14.75 -8.66
C VAL A 220 2.40 -15.43 -7.93
N THR A 221 2.11 -16.67 -8.34
CA THR A 221 1.16 -17.54 -7.65
C THR A 221 1.91 -18.67 -6.95
N ARG A 222 1.35 -19.15 -5.84
CA ARG A 222 1.89 -20.30 -5.09
C ARG A 222 0.96 -21.49 -5.25
N THR A 223 1.55 -22.65 -5.53
CA THR A 223 0.83 -23.93 -5.60
C THR A 223 1.32 -24.82 -4.46
N SER A 224 0.40 -25.38 -3.69
CA SER A 224 0.73 -26.40 -2.70
C SER A 224 0.96 -27.74 -3.40
N LEU A 225 2.14 -28.34 -3.21
CA LEU A 225 2.47 -29.67 -3.67
C LEU A 225 2.31 -30.64 -2.47
N ILE A 226 1.46 -31.64 -2.64
CA ILE A 226 1.17 -32.62 -1.60
C ILE A 226 1.49 -34.02 -2.16
N GLU A 227 2.41 -34.70 -1.51
CA GLU A 227 2.83 -36.05 -1.88
C GLU A 227 2.82 -36.95 -0.64
N TYR A 228 2.20 -38.13 -0.76
CA TYR A 228 2.15 -39.12 0.29
C TYR A 228 2.83 -40.41 -0.14
N SER A 229 3.70 -40.96 0.70
CA SER A 229 4.13 -42.34 0.55
C SER A 229 3.00 -43.30 0.98
N PRO A 230 2.97 -44.55 0.46
CA PRO A 230 1.98 -45.55 0.89
C PRO A 230 1.90 -45.69 2.41
N ALA A 231 3.06 -45.81 3.08
CA ALA A 231 3.13 -45.94 4.53
C ALA A 231 2.61 -44.70 5.29
N ALA A 232 2.78 -43.50 4.74
CA ALA A 232 2.21 -42.28 5.33
C ALA A 232 0.69 -42.26 5.19
N LEU A 233 0.18 -42.66 4.03
CA LEU A 233 -1.25 -42.78 3.79
C LEU A 233 -1.91 -43.77 4.75
N GLU A 234 -1.35 -44.99 4.87
CA GLU A 234 -1.86 -46.02 5.79
C GLU A 234 -1.97 -45.52 7.24
N ARG A 235 -0.94 -44.82 7.73
CA ARG A 235 -0.95 -44.28 9.11
C ARG A 235 -2.05 -43.24 9.35
N GLN A 236 -2.43 -42.48 8.33
CA GLN A 236 -3.35 -41.36 8.47
C GLN A 236 -4.77 -41.65 7.95
N ALA A 237 -4.94 -42.72 7.22
CA ALA A 237 -6.18 -43.05 6.54
C ALA A 237 -7.41 -43.08 7.47
N SER A 238 -7.26 -43.75 8.62
CA SER A 238 -8.38 -43.87 9.60
C SER A 238 -8.85 -42.48 10.08
N ALA A 239 -7.94 -41.61 10.42
CA ALA A 239 -8.27 -40.25 10.85
C ALA A 239 -8.96 -39.45 9.75
N VAL A 240 -8.44 -39.49 8.52
CA VAL A 240 -9.03 -38.77 7.38
C VAL A 240 -10.45 -39.32 7.07
N CYS A 241 -10.64 -40.63 7.04
CA CYS A 241 -11.95 -41.26 6.82
C CYS A 241 -12.95 -40.87 7.92
N THR A 242 -12.52 -40.84 9.17
CA THR A 242 -13.35 -40.40 10.29
C THR A 242 -13.83 -38.97 10.12
N PHE A 243 -12.93 -38.03 9.83
CA PHE A 243 -13.31 -36.63 9.59
C PHE A 243 -14.21 -36.49 8.39
N ALA A 244 -13.88 -37.14 7.26
CA ALA A 244 -14.73 -37.10 6.07
C ALA A 244 -16.19 -37.56 6.37
N ARG A 245 -16.35 -38.62 7.14
CA ARG A 245 -17.68 -39.15 7.52
C ARG A 245 -18.41 -38.24 8.53
N LEU A 246 -17.68 -37.62 9.45
CA LEU A 246 -18.27 -36.60 10.35
C LEU A 246 -18.82 -35.40 9.58
N GLU A 247 -18.22 -35.04 8.46
CA GLU A 247 -18.69 -34.00 7.55
C GLU A 247 -19.74 -34.50 6.53
N GLY A 248 -20.10 -35.80 6.56
CA GLY A 248 -21.01 -36.41 5.59
C GLY A 248 -20.42 -36.61 4.19
N LEU A 249 -19.09 -36.54 4.06
CA LEU A 249 -18.38 -36.64 2.78
C LEU A 249 -17.86 -38.06 2.52
N GLU A 250 -18.77 -39.03 2.35
CA GLU A 250 -18.41 -40.44 2.15
C GLU A 250 -17.50 -40.69 0.96
N ALA A 251 -17.63 -39.93 -0.14
CA ALA A 251 -16.76 -40.07 -1.31
C ALA A 251 -15.29 -39.72 -0.98
N HIS A 252 -15.03 -38.80 -0.05
CA HIS A 252 -13.70 -38.46 0.45
C HIS A 252 -13.08 -39.64 1.21
N ALA A 253 -13.87 -40.29 2.10
CA ALA A 253 -13.42 -41.47 2.82
C ALA A 253 -13.09 -42.62 1.86
N ARG A 254 -13.97 -42.91 0.90
CA ARG A 254 -13.75 -43.93 -0.13
C ARG A 254 -12.54 -43.66 -1.02
N ALA A 255 -12.27 -42.39 -1.32
CA ALA A 255 -11.07 -42.00 -2.09
C ALA A 255 -9.77 -42.38 -1.36
N VAL A 256 -9.74 -42.29 -0.04
CA VAL A 256 -8.61 -42.73 0.79
C VAL A 256 -8.57 -44.27 0.83
N GLU A 257 -9.70 -44.93 1.18
CA GLU A 257 -9.80 -46.38 1.33
C GLU A 257 -9.42 -47.13 0.06
N ALA A 258 -9.81 -46.60 -1.11
CA ALA A 258 -9.47 -47.20 -2.41
C ALA A 258 -7.98 -47.28 -2.72
N ARG A 259 -7.15 -46.53 -1.97
CA ARG A 259 -5.70 -46.50 -2.09
C ARG A 259 -4.96 -47.36 -1.05
N LEU A 260 -5.72 -47.93 -0.12
CA LEU A 260 -5.15 -48.84 0.87
C LEU A 260 -4.99 -50.24 0.29
N PRO A 261 -4.07 -51.07 0.82
CA PRO A 261 -3.96 -52.49 0.42
C PRO A 261 -5.28 -53.23 0.62
N ARG A 262 -5.65 -54.06 -0.34
CA ARG A 262 -6.87 -54.88 -0.21
C ARG A 262 -6.65 -55.94 0.87
N GLY A 263 -7.41 -55.85 1.99
CA GLY A 263 -7.36 -56.84 3.05
C GLY A 263 -6.67 -56.38 4.34
N SER A 264 -6.51 -55.08 4.56
CA SER A 264 -6.11 -54.49 5.84
C SER A 264 -7.34 -54.13 6.68
#